data_8f5140509f4e071cbccbbe7bd8f9f0fc
#
_entry.id   8f5140509f4e071cbccbbe7bd8f9f0fc
#
_cell.length_a   1.000
_cell.length_b   1.000
_cell.length_c   1.000
_cell.angle_alpha   90.00
_cell.angle_beta   90.00
_cell.angle_gamma   90.00
#
_symmetry.space_group_name_H-M   'P 1'
#
loop_
_entity.id
_entity.type
_entity.pdbx_description
1 polymer ?
#
loop_
_entity_poly.entity_id
_entity_poly.type
_entity_poly.pdbx_seq_one_letter_code
_entity_poly.pdbx_strand_id
1 'polypeptide(L)'
;VPVRQRGSRTDDALEVLTRVWSETDVTYEGRYTTLKNFSLKPLPVQKPRPPIYVSGRSEAAMRRAAKYADGWIPYMYTPEHLAESIEKIKGYAEEEGRDLSDFTFGLYIFSGVHEDKATGIRYAADRLSKQYAQDFSQRVLRYALAGDPDTCQARLQEYVDAGASMVFVSSACPEDYLDRNIEMIAKDVIPAFR
;
A
#
# COMPACT_ATOMS: atom_id res chain seq x y z
N VAL A 1 9.32 5.94 20.81
CA VAL A 1 8.01 6.62 20.69
C VAL A 1 6.93 5.70 21.24
N PRO A 2 6.11 6.13 22.20
CA PRO A 2 4.99 5.34 22.70
C PRO A 2 4.01 4.98 21.56
N VAL A 3 3.50 3.75 21.57
CA VAL A 3 2.60 3.24 20.49
C VAL A 3 1.38 4.16 20.33
N ARG A 4 0.79 4.64 21.43
CA ARG A 4 -0.36 5.54 21.43
C ARG A 4 -0.13 6.91 20.77
N GLN A 5 1.14 7.31 20.58
CA GLN A 5 1.50 8.58 19.94
C GLN A 5 1.85 8.44 18.46
N ARG A 6 1.96 7.22 17.94
CA ARG A 6 2.40 7.01 16.55
C ARG A 6 1.48 7.72 15.56
N GLY A 7 0.17 7.58 15.71
CA GLY A 7 -0.81 8.22 14.81
C GLY A 7 -0.67 9.74 14.83
N SER A 8 -0.79 10.38 15.99
CA SER A 8 -0.70 11.84 16.09
C SER A 8 0.66 12.42 15.68
N ARG A 9 1.76 11.66 15.84
CA ARG A 9 3.06 12.07 15.29
C ARG A 9 3.11 11.95 13.78
N THR A 10 2.45 10.94 13.21
CA THR A 10 2.34 10.81 11.76
C THR A 10 1.52 11.96 11.17
N ASP A 11 0.42 12.35 11.84
CA ASP A 11 -0.41 13.48 11.40
C ASP A 11 0.40 14.79 11.40
N ASP A 12 1.11 15.08 12.50
CA ASP A 12 2.00 16.25 12.62
C ASP A 12 3.11 16.25 11.55
N ALA A 13 3.71 15.07 11.28
CA ALA A 13 4.76 14.94 10.28
C ALA A 13 4.24 15.12 8.84
N LEU A 14 3.04 14.63 8.53
CA LEU A 14 2.42 14.80 7.20
C LEU A 14 2.07 16.27 6.94
N GLU A 15 1.57 16.98 7.95
CA GLU A 15 1.32 18.42 7.87
C GLU A 15 2.62 19.19 7.56
N VAL A 16 3.70 18.88 8.27
CA VAL A 16 5.01 19.48 8.02
C VAL A 16 5.52 19.16 6.62
N LEU A 17 5.47 17.88 6.21
CA LEU A 17 5.98 17.45 4.90
C LEU A 17 5.24 18.13 3.74
N THR A 18 3.92 18.19 3.81
CA THR A 18 3.12 18.84 2.75
C THR A 18 3.52 20.30 2.59
N ARG A 19 3.78 21.01 3.68
CA ARG A 19 4.16 22.42 3.65
C ARG A 19 5.60 22.64 3.21
N VAL A 20 6.57 21.94 3.83
CA VAL A 20 8.00 22.17 3.52
C VAL A 20 8.41 21.73 2.11
N TRP A 21 7.64 20.83 1.48
CA TRP A 21 7.87 20.40 0.10
C TRP A 21 7.26 21.35 -0.96
N SER A 22 6.33 22.19 -0.57
CA SER A 22 5.60 23.08 -1.49
C SER A 22 5.82 24.58 -1.22
N GLU A 23 6.20 24.95 0.00
CA GLU A 23 6.31 26.34 0.46
C GLU A 23 7.75 26.71 0.85
N THR A 24 8.04 28.02 0.90
CA THR A 24 9.25 28.59 1.49
C THR A 24 8.88 29.37 2.76
N ASP A 25 9.87 29.57 3.64
CA ASP A 25 9.70 30.33 4.88
C ASP A 25 8.56 29.80 5.80
N VAL A 26 8.46 28.47 5.83
CA VAL A 26 7.44 27.78 6.62
C VAL A 26 7.61 28.05 8.09
N THR A 27 6.58 28.61 8.71
CA THR A 27 6.45 28.69 10.16
C THR A 27 5.29 27.76 10.56
N TYR A 28 5.57 26.82 11.46
CA TYR A 28 4.64 25.81 11.91
C TYR A 28 4.82 25.54 13.40
N GLU A 29 3.73 25.50 14.13
CA GLU A 29 3.69 25.17 15.55
C GLU A 29 2.72 24.03 15.76
N GLY A 30 3.25 22.80 15.65
CA GLY A 30 2.50 21.56 15.84
C GLY A 30 2.70 20.98 17.24
N ARG A 31 2.07 19.84 17.46
CA ARG A 31 2.17 19.12 18.74
C ARG A 31 3.57 18.56 19.01
N TYR A 32 4.29 18.18 17.98
CA TYR A 32 5.59 17.49 18.07
C TYR A 32 6.70 18.20 17.30
N THR A 33 6.35 19.08 16.39
CA THR A 33 7.29 19.77 15.50
C THR A 33 7.04 21.27 15.56
N THR A 34 8.10 22.05 15.70
CA THR A 34 8.06 23.51 15.58
C THR A 34 9.07 23.92 14.53
N LEU A 35 8.64 24.70 13.55
CA LEU A 35 9.48 25.32 12.53
C LEU A 35 9.30 26.83 12.57
N LYS A 36 10.38 27.58 12.32
CA LYS A 36 10.34 29.04 12.22
C LYS A 36 11.15 29.47 11.00
N ASN A 37 10.45 30.06 10.05
CA ASN A 37 11.02 30.55 8.78
C ASN A 37 11.92 29.50 8.09
N PHE A 38 11.44 28.24 8.07
CA PHE A 38 12.19 27.12 7.50
C PHE A 38 11.93 27.02 6.00
N SER A 39 13.00 26.89 5.22
CA SER A 39 12.94 26.64 3.78
C SER A 39 13.77 25.42 3.41
N LEU A 40 13.16 24.45 2.73
CA LEU A 40 13.87 23.32 2.11
C LEU A 40 14.44 23.76 0.76
N LYS A 41 15.75 23.57 0.55
CA LYS A 41 16.40 23.89 -0.73
C LYS A 41 17.35 22.76 -1.14
N PRO A 42 17.27 22.25 -2.38
CA PRO A 42 16.26 22.59 -3.39
C PRO A 42 14.88 22.05 -3.03
N LEU A 43 13.83 22.69 -3.52
CA LEU A 43 12.46 22.13 -3.47
C LEU A 43 12.36 20.92 -4.41
N PRO A 44 11.43 19.96 -4.13
CA PRO A 44 11.16 18.86 -5.04
C PRO A 44 10.81 19.33 -6.46
N VAL A 45 11.25 18.55 -7.45
CA VAL A 45 10.95 18.81 -8.86
C VAL A 45 9.46 18.64 -9.15
N GLN A 46 8.84 17.61 -8.55
CA GLN A 46 7.40 17.36 -8.67
C GLN A 46 6.59 18.48 -8.01
N LYS A 47 5.50 18.88 -8.65
CA LYS A 47 4.63 19.95 -8.17
C LYS A 47 3.20 19.42 -7.93
N PRO A 48 2.55 19.87 -6.87
CA PRO A 48 3.04 20.79 -5.82
C PRO A 48 4.13 20.17 -4.94
N ARG A 49 4.23 18.83 -4.87
CA ARG A 49 5.18 18.03 -4.09
C ARG A 49 5.21 16.59 -4.61
N PRO A 50 6.17 15.76 -4.18
CA PRO A 50 6.10 14.31 -4.39
C PRO A 50 4.81 13.72 -3.83
N PRO A 51 4.22 12.71 -4.49
CA PRO A 51 3.02 12.06 -3.98
C PRO A 51 3.31 11.33 -2.65
N ILE A 52 2.36 11.42 -1.74
CA ILE A 52 2.41 10.78 -0.42
C ILE A 52 1.46 9.60 -0.41
N TYR A 53 1.98 8.41 -0.12
CA TYR A 53 1.18 7.21 0.06
C TYR A 53 1.14 6.82 1.53
N VAL A 54 -0.05 6.59 2.06
CA VAL A 54 -0.27 6.17 3.44
C VAL A 54 -0.73 4.72 3.46
N SER A 55 -0.25 3.96 4.42
CA SER A 55 -0.70 2.61 4.69
C SER A 55 -1.41 2.51 6.04
N GLY A 56 -2.03 1.37 6.28
CA GLY A 56 -2.67 1.02 7.55
C GLY A 56 -4.14 0.65 7.37
N ARG A 57 -4.62 -0.17 8.33
CA ARG A 57 -5.94 -0.81 8.27
C ARG A 57 -6.93 -0.24 9.28
N SER A 58 -6.48 0.64 10.16
CA SER A 58 -7.34 1.27 11.15
C SER A 58 -8.12 2.44 10.55
N GLU A 59 -9.26 2.73 11.13
CA GLU A 59 -10.06 3.91 10.76
C GLU A 59 -9.22 5.21 10.78
N ALA A 60 -8.40 5.39 11.81
CA ALA A 60 -7.51 6.54 11.91
C ALA A 60 -6.49 6.61 10.75
N ALA A 61 -6.02 5.46 10.23
CA ALA A 61 -5.13 5.43 9.07
C ALA A 61 -5.88 5.77 7.77
N MET A 62 -7.12 5.31 7.62
CA MET A 62 -7.96 5.65 6.48
C MET A 62 -8.35 7.13 6.47
N ARG A 63 -8.71 7.72 7.62
CA ARG A 63 -8.95 9.17 7.76
C ARG A 63 -7.69 9.98 7.43
N ARG A 64 -6.52 9.52 7.85
CA ARG A 64 -5.24 10.14 7.50
C ARG A 64 -4.97 10.10 6.00
N ALA A 65 -5.23 8.96 5.35
CA ALA A 65 -5.10 8.83 3.91
C ALA A 65 -6.04 9.82 3.19
N ALA A 66 -7.30 9.86 3.58
CA ALA A 66 -8.30 10.78 3.04
C ALA A 66 -7.87 12.26 3.20
N LYS A 67 -7.25 12.62 4.31
CA LYS A 67 -6.89 14.01 4.61
C LYS A 67 -5.59 14.46 3.95
N TYR A 68 -4.54 13.65 3.94
CA TYR A 68 -3.18 14.10 3.60
C TYR A 68 -2.56 13.42 2.39
N ALA A 69 -3.00 12.20 2.04
CA ALA A 69 -2.30 11.38 1.06
C ALA A 69 -2.81 11.57 -0.37
N ASP A 70 -1.98 11.17 -1.32
CA ASP A 70 -2.33 11.04 -2.74
C ASP A 70 -2.68 9.59 -3.10
N GLY A 71 -2.52 8.69 -2.12
CA GLY A 71 -2.96 7.31 -2.24
C GLY A 71 -2.87 6.54 -0.92
N TRP A 72 -3.54 5.40 -0.92
CA TRP A 72 -3.57 4.47 0.21
C TRP A 72 -3.20 3.08 -0.24
N ILE A 73 -2.22 2.43 0.44
CA ILE A 73 -1.65 1.14 0.05
C ILE A 73 -1.66 0.20 1.26
N PRO A 74 -2.73 -0.56 1.46
CA PRO A 74 -2.78 -1.56 2.50
C PRO A 74 -2.05 -2.85 2.12
N TYR A 75 -1.80 -3.71 3.10
CA TYR A 75 -1.31 -5.07 2.90
C TYR A 75 -2.08 -6.07 3.77
N MET A 76 -2.03 -7.34 3.43
CA MET A 76 -2.82 -8.39 4.08
C MET A 76 -4.33 -8.05 4.09
N TYR A 77 -4.84 -7.72 2.93
CA TYR A 77 -6.25 -7.41 2.67
C TYR A 77 -6.88 -8.49 1.79
N THR A 78 -8.18 -8.67 1.94
CA THR A 78 -9.00 -9.41 0.96
C THR A 78 -9.67 -8.39 0.01
N PRO A 79 -10.15 -8.81 -1.17
CA PRO A 79 -10.85 -7.91 -2.09
C PRO A 79 -12.05 -7.22 -1.43
N GLU A 80 -12.83 -7.96 -0.62
CA GLU A 80 -14.01 -7.42 0.07
C GLU A 80 -13.61 -6.31 1.06
N HIS A 81 -12.59 -6.56 1.88
CA HIS A 81 -12.10 -5.54 2.82
C HIS A 81 -11.49 -4.35 2.10
N LEU A 82 -10.88 -4.56 0.92
CA LEU A 82 -10.36 -3.46 0.10
C LEU A 82 -11.49 -2.56 -0.36
N ALA A 83 -12.54 -3.13 -0.96
CA ALA A 83 -13.70 -2.39 -1.44
C ALA A 83 -14.38 -1.61 -0.30
N GLU A 84 -14.64 -2.26 0.85
CA GLU A 84 -15.22 -1.60 2.03
C GLU A 84 -14.37 -0.42 2.53
N SER A 85 -13.04 -0.59 2.53
CA SER A 85 -12.12 0.46 3.00
C SER A 85 -12.01 1.61 2.02
N ILE A 86 -12.09 1.36 0.71
CA ILE A 86 -12.14 2.38 -0.34
C ILE A 86 -13.36 3.27 -0.13
N GLU A 87 -14.55 2.69 0.08
CA GLU A 87 -15.76 3.46 0.33
C GLU A 87 -15.68 4.30 1.62
N LYS A 88 -15.07 3.76 2.68
CA LYS A 88 -14.81 4.54 3.90
C LYS A 88 -13.88 5.73 3.66
N ILE A 89 -12.79 5.52 2.89
CA ILE A 89 -11.84 6.60 2.56
C ILE A 89 -12.54 7.69 1.73
N LYS A 90 -13.38 7.31 0.76
CA LYS A 90 -14.18 8.27 -0.01
C LYS A 90 -15.09 9.10 0.88
N GLY A 91 -15.83 8.46 1.80
CA GLY A 91 -16.68 9.16 2.76
C GLY A 91 -15.90 10.12 3.66
N TYR A 92 -14.71 9.73 4.15
CA TYR A 92 -13.86 10.63 4.94
C TYR A 92 -13.31 11.80 4.12
N ALA A 93 -13.04 11.59 2.83
CA ALA A 93 -12.60 12.68 1.95
C ALA A 93 -13.74 13.69 1.69
N GLU A 94 -14.97 13.22 1.54
CA GLU A 94 -16.16 14.08 1.46
C GLU A 94 -16.33 14.93 2.73
N GLU A 95 -16.13 14.33 3.93
CA GLU A 95 -16.15 15.07 5.20
C GLU A 95 -15.08 16.18 5.24
N GLU A 96 -13.92 15.95 4.63
CA GLU A 96 -12.80 16.91 4.54
C GLU A 96 -12.94 17.88 3.33
N GLY A 97 -13.98 17.75 2.51
CA GLY A 97 -14.18 18.55 1.29
C GLY A 97 -13.13 18.29 0.21
N ARG A 98 -12.56 17.09 0.17
CA ARG A 98 -11.43 16.72 -0.68
C ARG A 98 -11.86 15.87 -1.87
N ASP A 99 -11.45 16.27 -3.07
CA ASP A 99 -11.59 15.45 -4.28
C ASP A 99 -10.54 14.34 -4.32
N LEU A 100 -10.96 13.13 -4.65
CA LEU A 100 -10.14 11.95 -4.82
C LEU A 100 -10.05 11.45 -6.27
N SER A 101 -10.35 12.29 -7.26
CA SER A 101 -10.31 11.90 -8.70
C SER A 101 -8.95 11.34 -9.13
N ASP A 102 -7.86 11.91 -8.60
CA ASP A 102 -6.47 11.49 -8.87
C ASP A 102 -5.89 10.60 -7.76
N PHE A 103 -6.73 10.12 -6.82
CA PHE A 103 -6.25 9.34 -5.69
C PHE A 103 -5.97 7.88 -6.07
N THR A 104 -4.80 7.37 -5.66
CA THR A 104 -4.41 5.99 -5.91
C THR A 104 -4.91 5.06 -4.81
N PHE A 105 -5.83 4.17 -5.14
CA PHE A 105 -6.18 3.03 -4.29
C PHE A 105 -5.25 1.87 -4.62
N GLY A 106 -4.17 1.74 -3.86
CA GLY A 106 -3.15 0.73 -4.09
C GLY A 106 -3.38 -0.54 -3.28
N LEU A 107 -2.60 -1.55 -3.58
CA LEU A 107 -2.51 -2.81 -2.83
C LEU A 107 -1.05 -3.25 -2.77
N TYR A 108 -0.55 -3.60 -1.59
CA TYR A 108 0.70 -4.35 -1.46
C TYR A 108 0.37 -5.81 -1.24
N ILE A 109 0.78 -6.69 -2.16
CA ILE A 109 0.46 -8.11 -2.15
C ILE A 109 1.71 -8.99 -2.29
N PHE A 110 1.73 -10.09 -1.59
CA PHE A 110 2.78 -11.10 -1.72
C PHE A 110 2.48 -12.06 -2.86
N SER A 111 3.53 -12.62 -3.50
CA SER A 111 3.36 -13.53 -4.62
C SER A 111 4.31 -14.73 -4.55
N GLY A 112 3.75 -15.91 -4.78
CA GLY A 112 4.49 -17.15 -5.01
C GLY A 112 3.91 -17.83 -6.25
N VAL A 113 4.44 -17.49 -7.42
CA VAL A 113 3.95 -17.99 -8.73
C VAL A 113 4.85 -19.11 -9.21
N HIS A 114 4.28 -20.23 -9.59
CA HIS A 114 4.99 -21.41 -10.10
C HIS A 114 4.11 -22.13 -11.13
N GLU A 115 4.70 -22.84 -12.09
CA GLU A 115 3.97 -23.63 -13.09
C GLU A 115 3.08 -24.69 -12.43
N ASP A 116 3.57 -25.31 -11.33
CA ASP A 116 2.77 -26.18 -10.48
C ASP A 116 2.11 -25.38 -9.36
N LYS A 117 0.78 -25.32 -9.39
CA LYS A 117 -0.05 -24.59 -8.45
C LYS A 117 0.24 -24.89 -6.99
N ALA A 118 0.41 -26.18 -6.65
CA ALA A 118 0.64 -26.60 -5.28
C ALA A 118 2.00 -26.11 -4.78
N THR A 119 3.01 -26.09 -5.64
CA THR A 119 4.34 -25.55 -5.33
C THR A 119 4.31 -24.05 -5.11
N GLY A 120 3.63 -23.28 -5.95
CA GLY A 120 3.48 -21.84 -5.77
C GLY A 120 2.81 -21.48 -4.43
N ILE A 121 1.72 -22.19 -4.09
CA ILE A 121 1.02 -22.05 -2.81
C ILE A 121 1.95 -22.36 -1.64
N ARG A 122 2.66 -23.46 -1.72
CA ARG A 122 3.60 -23.88 -0.66
C ARG A 122 4.73 -22.86 -0.48
N TYR A 123 5.34 -22.37 -1.54
CA TYR A 123 6.40 -21.35 -1.48
C TYR A 123 5.92 -20.09 -0.74
N ALA A 124 4.74 -19.57 -1.11
CA ALA A 124 4.20 -18.40 -0.46
C ALA A 124 3.84 -18.67 1.01
N ALA A 125 3.24 -19.83 1.32
CA ALA A 125 2.89 -20.20 2.68
C ALA A 125 4.11 -20.31 3.58
N ASP A 126 5.16 -21.03 3.14
CA ASP A 126 6.40 -21.25 3.90
C ASP A 126 7.13 -19.92 4.15
N ARG A 127 7.24 -19.06 3.11
CA ARG A 127 7.90 -17.76 3.22
C ARG A 127 7.17 -16.84 4.20
N LEU A 128 5.86 -16.73 4.08
CA LEU A 128 5.05 -15.89 4.96
C LEU A 128 5.00 -16.44 6.39
N SER A 129 4.93 -17.75 6.55
CA SER A 129 4.98 -18.38 7.88
C SER A 129 6.28 -18.06 8.62
N LYS A 130 7.40 -18.15 7.91
CA LYS A 130 8.72 -17.77 8.46
C LYS A 130 8.80 -16.28 8.77
N GLN A 131 8.32 -15.41 7.87
CA GLN A 131 8.40 -13.94 8.02
C GLN A 131 7.58 -13.43 9.19
N TYR A 132 6.39 -14.01 9.41
CA TYR A 132 5.45 -13.53 10.43
C TYR A 132 5.41 -14.39 11.69
N ALA A 133 6.22 -15.45 11.75
CA ALA A 133 6.21 -16.44 12.84
C ALA A 133 4.80 -16.98 13.15
N GLN A 134 4.02 -17.25 12.09
CA GLN A 134 2.64 -17.75 12.14
C GLN A 134 2.43 -18.76 11.03
N ASP A 135 1.53 -19.73 11.23
CA ASP A 135 1.16 -20.66 10.18
C ASP A 135 0.27 -19.99 9.12
N PHE A 136 0.78 -19.92 7.88
CA PHE A 136 0.07 -19.39 6.72
C PHE A 136 -0.50 -20.48 5.80
N SER A 137 -0.32 -21.76 6.09
CA SER A 137 -0.76 -22.86 5.23
C SER A 137 -2.23 -22.75 4.80
N GLN A 138 -3.11 -22.33 5.74
CA GLN A 138 -4.54 -22.16 5.51
C GLN A 138 -4.95 -20.73 5.13
N ARG A 139 -4.02 -19.76 5.15
CA ARG A 139 -4.34 -18.34 4.99
C ARG A 139 -3.70 -17.71 3.76
N VAL A 140 -2.71 -18.37 3.17
CA VAL A 140 -1.92 -17.80 2.08
C VAL A 140 -2.78 -17.35 0.91
N LEU A 141 -3.73 -18.18 0.48
CA LEU A 141 -4.66 -17.86 -0.62
C LEU A 141 -5.58 -16.67 -0.33
N ARG A 142 -5.74 -16.33 0.95
CA ARG A 142 -6.55 -15.18 1.35
C ARG A 142 -5.82 -13.85 1.12
N TYR A 143 -4.48 -13.84 1.17
CA TYR A 143 -3.69 -12.61 1.25
C TYR A 143 -2.54 -12.53 0.24
N ALA A 144 -2.39 -13.52 -0.64
CA ALA A 144 -1.31 -13.59 -1.60
C ALA A 144 -1.79 -14.03 -2.99
N LEU A 145 -1.03 -13.66 -3.99
CA LEU A 145 -1.07 -14.26 -5.32
C LEU A 145 -0.21 -15.54 -5.25
N ALA A 146 -0.84 -16.70 -5.08
CA ALA A 146 -0.11 -17.94 -4.87
C ALA A 146 -0.71 -19.08 -5.69
N GLY A 147 0.13 -19.75 -6.47
CA GLY A 147 -0.28 -20.83 -7.36
C GLY A 147 0.33 -20.73 -8.75
N ASP A 148 -0.38 -21.25 -9.73
CA ASP A 148 -0.05 -21.07 -11.14
C ASP A 148 -0.44 -19.66 -11.65
N PRO A 149 0.04 -19.25 -12.84
CA PRO A 149 -0.26 -17.93 -13.40
C PRO A 149 -1.77 -17.65 -13.52
N ASP A 150 -2.57 -18.62 -13.97
CA ASP A 150 -4.01 -18.44 -14.15
C ASP A 150 -4.72 -18.19 -12.80
N THR A 151 -4.34 -18.94 -11.78
CA THR A 151 -4.83 -18.74 -10.41
C THR A 151 -4.46 -17.34 -9.89
N CYS A 152 -3.22 -16.89 -10.15
CA CYS A 152 -2.74 -15.58 -9.74
C CYS A 152 -3.43 -14.45 -10.51
N GLN A 153 -3.67 -14.61 -11.81
CA GLN A 153 -4.46 -13.66 -12.61
C GLN A 153 -5.89 -13.53 -12.08
N ALA A 154 -6.58 -14.67 -11.88
CA ALA A 154 -7.94 -14.66 -11.35
C ALA A 154 -8.02 -13.94 -9.99
N ARG A 155 -7.06 -14.22 -9.10
CA ARG A 155 -6.99 -13.57 -7.79
C ARG A 155 -6.68 -12.07 -7.89
N LEU A 156 -5.80 -11.67 -8.78
CA LEU A 156 -5.48 -10.26 -9.02
C LEU A 156 -6.69 -9.50 -9.59
N GLN A 157 -7.46 -10.15 -10.48
CA GLN A 157 -8.68 -9.55 -11.02
C GLN A 157 -9.69 -9.22 -9.93
N GLU A 158 -9.87 -10.08 -8.92
CA GLU A 158 -10.75 -9.79 -7.79
C GLU A 158 -10.36 -8.49 -7.06
N TYR A 159 -9.06 -8.18 -6.95
CA TYR A 159 -8.60 -6.92 -6.35
C TYR A 159 -8.80 -5.72 -7.28
N VAL A 160 -8.64 -5.90 -8.58
CA VAL A 160 -8.95 -4.85 -9.58
C VAL A 160 -10.44 -4.53 -9.55
N ASP A 161 -11.29 -5.53 -9.52
CA ASP A 161 -12.75 -5.37 -9.42
C ASP A 161 -13.17 -4.72 -8.09
N ALA A 162 -12.40 -4.94 -7.03
CA ALA A 162 -12.56 -4.29 -5.73
C ALA A 162 -12.06 -2.83 -5.69
N GLY A 163 -11.49 -2.32 -6.80
CA GLY A 163 -11.07 -0.93 -6.95
C GLY A 163 -9.58 -0.67 -6.79
N ALA A 164 -8.72 -1.70 -6.79
CA ALA A 164 -7.27 -1.49 -6.82
C ALA A 164 -6.84 -0.90 -8.17
N SER A 165 -6.26 0.31 -8.14
CA SER A 165 -5.72 1.00 -9.32
C SER A 165 -4.20 0.86 -9.47
N MET A 166 -3.51 0.40 -8.42
CA MET A 166 -2.07 0.14 -8.41
C MET A 166 -1.75 -1.06 -7.52
N VAL A 167 -0.85 -1.94 -7.97
CA VAL A 167 -0.47 -3.12 -7.20
C VAL A 167 1.04 -3.21 -7.05
N PHE A 168 1.52 -3.28 -5.81
CA PHE A 168 2.90 -3.54 -5.47
C PHE A 168 3.05 -5.02 -5.15
N VAL A 169 3.71 -5.75 -6.03
CA VAL A 169 3.92 -7.18 -5.87
C VAL A 169 5.27 -7.44 -5.19
N SER A 170 5.25 -8.20 -4.10
CA SER A 170 6.43 -8.62 -3.35
C SER A 170 6.58 -10.13 -3.39
N SER A 171 7.75 -10.62 -3.77
CA SER A 171 7.98 -12.05 -3.87
C SER A 171 7.93 -12.75 -2.51
N ALA A 172 7.16 -13.81 -2.42
CA ALA A 172 7.06 -14.72 -1.29
C ALA A 172 7.40 -16.14 -1.75
N CYS A 173 8.67 -16.36 -2.11
CA CYS A 173 9.21 -17.61 -2.60
C CYS A 173 10.61 -17.84 -2.00
N PRO A 174 11.24 -19.01 -2.18
CA PRO A 174 12.65 -19.25 -1.86
C PRO A 174 13.57 -18.27 -2.61
N GLU A 175 14.74 -17.98 -2.03
CA GLU A 175 15.70 -17.02 -2.62
C GLU A 175 16.24 -17.48 -3.98
N ASP A 176 16.47 -18.76 -4.13
CA ASP A 176 16.93 -19.39 -5.38
C ASP A 176 15.86 -19.45 -6.49
N TYR A 177 14.60 -19.15 -6.14
CA TYR A 177 13.47 -19.07 -7.08
C TYR A 177 13.01 -17.63 -7.38
N LEU A 178 13.65 -16.63 -6.79
CA LEU A 178 13.21 -15.22 -6.87
C LEU A 178 13.11 -14.70 -8.30
N ASP A 179 14.16 -14.90 -9.11
CA ASP A 179 14.22 -14.42 -10.49
C ASP A 179 13.12 -15.07 -11.35
N ARG A 180 12.90 -16.36 -11.16
CA ARG A 180 11.84 -17.09 -11.88
C ARG A 180 10.45 -16.60 -11.48
N ASN A 181 10.21 -16.40 -10.19
CA ASN A 181 8.94 -15.83 -9.71
C ASN A 181 8.66 -14.45 -10.33
N ILE A 182 9.66 -13.57 -10.37
CA ILE A 182 9.53 -12.23 -10.98
C ILE A 182 9.28 -12.35 -12.49
N GLU A 183 10.00 -13.22 -13.16
CA GLU A 183 9.83 -13.46 -14.60
C GLU A 183 8.41 -13.93 -14.94
N MET A 184 7.87 -14.90 -14.19
CA MET A 184 6.51 -15.40 -14.39
C MET A 184 5.46 -14.32 -14.12
N ILE A 185 5.63 -13.52 -13.07
CA ILE A 185 4.74 -12.39 -12.81
C ILE A 185 4.74 -11.42 -13.99
N ALA A 186 5.93 -11.07 -14.49
CA ALA A 186 6.07 -10.09 -15.57
C ALA A 186 5.56 -10.58 -16.93
N LYS A 187 5.74 -11.86 -17.24
CA LYS A 187 5.39 -12.45 -18.54
C LYS A 187 4.01 -13.08 -18.58
N ASP A 188 3.62 -13.72 -17.47
CA ASP A 188 2.46 -14.59 -17.46
C ASP A 188 1.28 -14.01 -16.64
N VAL A 189 1.52 -13.07 -15.71
CA VAL A 189 0.44 -12.47 -14.89
C VAL A 189 0.12 -11.04 -15.32
N ILE A 190 1.10 -10.13 -15.33
CA ILE A 190 0.87 -8.70 -15.58
C ILE A 190 0.23 -8.40 -16.97
N PRO A 191 0.57 -9.11 -18.08
CA PRO A 191 0.03 -8.77 -19.39
C PRO A 191 -1.50 -8.86 -19.50
N ALA A 192 -2.16 -9.63 -18.62
CA ALA A 192 -3.62 -9.70 -18.56
C ALA A 192 -4.29 -8.40 -18.08
N PHE A 193 -3.51 -7.44 -17.51
CA PHE A 193 -4.00 -6.19 -16.91
C PHE A 193 -3.49 -4.92 -17.60
N ARG A 194 -3.06 -5.03 -18.85
CA ARG A 194 -2.57 -3.91 -19.68
C ARG A 194 -3.57 -3.47 -20.71
#